data_3e2ff7f045cc5667279afa5662369310
#
_entry.id   3e2ff7f045cc5667279afa5662369310
#
_cell.length_a   1.000
_cell.length_b   1.000
_cell.length_c   1.000
_cell.angle_alpha   90.00
_cell.angle_beta   90.00
_cell.angle_gamma   90.00
#
_symmetry.space_group_name_H-M   'P 1'
#
loop_
_entity.id
_entity.type
_entity.pdbx_description
1 polymer ?
#
loop_
_entity_poly.entity_id
_entity_poly.type
_entity_poly.pdbx_seq_one_letter_code
_entity_poly.pdbx_strand_id
1 'polypeptide(L)'
;MTGRKIAYSEIALSKRKAIKMEIKDRYGKERADKFSEHISKSIAKLKNFPELGVSLRDKYELDCDYYMLFIEHNYFVYRILDEMILVLEIFNEKEDFMFQLFGVVTTSQDTLDYWDE
;
A
#
# COMPACT_ATOMS: atom_id res chain seq x y z
N MET A 1 -20.28 14.41 11.00
CA MET A 1 -18.85 14.62 10.76
C MET A 1 -18.38 13.80 9.59
N THR A 2 -17.66 14.42 8.70
CA THR A 2 -17.16 13.73 7.52
C THR A 2 -15.85 13.00 7.83
N GLY A 3 -15.66 11.86 7.20
CA GLY A 3 -14.42 11.15 7.30
C GLY A 3 -13.32 11.82 6.49
N ARG A 4 -12.14 11.23 6.53
CA ARG A 4 -11.00 11.75 5.77
C ARG A 4 -11.20 11.48 4.28
N LYS A 5 -10.54 12.29 3.46
CA LYS A 5 -10.52 12.07 2.02
C LYS A 5 -9.48 11.02 1.68
N ILE A 6 -9.66 10.36 0.55
CA ILE A 6 -8.67 9.40 0.04
C ILE A 6 -7.89 10.07 -1.09
N ALA A 7 -6.58 9.97 -1.00
CA ALA A 7 -5.69 10.44 -2.06
C ALA A 7 -4.65 9.35 -2.35
N TYR A 8 -4.16 9.34 -3.57
CA TYR A 8 -3.14 8.40 -4.02
C TYR A 8 -1.92 9.18 -4.49
N SER A 9 -0.72 8.68 -4.15
CA SER A 9 0.49 9.19 -4.77
C SER A 9 0.47 8.82 -6.25
N GLU A 10 1.31 9.49 -7.05
CA GLU A 10 1.40 9.16 -8.46
C GLU A 10 1.81 7.72 -8.69
N ILE A 11 2.75 7.25 -7.89
CA ILE A 11 3.23 5.87 -7.98
C ILE A 11 2.10 4.89 -7.66
N ALA A 12 1.39 5.12 -6.57
CA ALA A 12 0.29 4.22 -6.17
C ALA A 12 -0.82 4.21 -7.22
N LEU A 13 -1.18 5.37 -7.74
CA LEU A 13 -2.23 5.45 -8.74
C LEU A 13 -1.82 4.73 -10.02
N SER A 14 -0.57 4.92 -10.44
CA SER A 14 -0.04 4.25 -11.62
C SER A 14 -0.02 2.73 -11.45
N LYS A 15 0.39 2.26 -10.28
CA LYS A 15 0.41 0.82 -10.01
C LYS A 15 -0.99 0.22 -9.98
N ARG A 16 -1.96 0.94 -9.40
CA ARG A 16 -3.34 0.49 -9.37
C ARG A 16 -3.88 0.33 -10.79
N LYS A 17 -3.61 1.30 -11.65
CA LYS A 17 -4.04 1.24 -13.05
C LYS A 17 -3.38 0.08 -13.79
N ALA A 18 -2.10 -0.14 -13.54
CA ALA A 18 -1.35 -1.22 -14.18
C ALA A 18 -1.90 -2.58 -13.77
N ILE A 19 -2.20 -2.77 -12.50
CA ILE A 19 -2.77 -4.02 -12.00
C ILE A 19 -4.14 -4.28 -12.64
N LYS A 20 -4.97 -3.25 -12.70
CA LYS A 20 -6.29 -3.37 -13.34
C LYS A 20 -6.16 -3.76 -14.80
N MET A 21 -5.22 -3.15 -15.50
CA MET A 21 -4.97 -3.46 -16.92
C MET A 21 -4.53 -4.90 -17.10
N GLU A 22 -3.64 -5.37 -16.23
CA GLU A 22 -3.18 -6.75 -16.30
C GLU A 22 -4.33 -7.74 -16.07
N ILE A 23 -5.19 -7.44 -15.12
CA ILE A 23 -6.35 -8.29 -14.86
C ILE A 23 -7.29 -8.30 -16.07
N LYS A 24 -7.48 -7.13 -16.66
CA LYS A 24 -8.33 -7.01 -17.85
C LYS A 24 -7.79 -7.86 -19.00
N ASP A 25 -6.47 -7.79 -19.22
CA ASP A 25 -5.83 -8.52 -20.30
C ASP A 25 -5.88 -10.03 -20.10
N ARG A 26 -5.77 -10.48 -18.86
CA ARG A 26 -5.74 -11.91 -18.55
C ARG A 26 -7.12 -12.51 -18.32
N TYR A 27 -8.02 -11.77 -17.71
CA TYR A 27 -9.30 -12.30 -17.22
C TYR A 27 -10.51 -11.56 -17.71
N GLY A 28 -10.33 -10.46 -18.43
CA GLY A 28 -11.44 -9.71 -19.03
C GLY A 28 -11.87 -8.50 -18.20
N LYS A 29 -12.68 -7.67 -18.86
CA LYS A 29 -13.13 -6.41 -18.31
C LYS A 29 -13.95 -6.57 -17.03
N GLU A 30 -14.84 -7.56 -17.02
CA GLU A 30 -15.72 -7.77 -15.87
C GLU A 30 -14.92 -8.05 -14.60
N ARG A 31 -13.90 -8.90 -14.69
CA ARG A 31 -13.05 -9.22 -13.55
C ARG A 31 -12.26 -7.99 -13.11
N ALA A 32 -11.77 -7.21 -14.08
CA ALA A 32 -11.03 -5.99 -13.78
C ALA A 32 -11.92 -4.96 -13.07
N ASP A 33 -13.17 -4.84 -13.50
CA ASP A 33 -14.11 -3.91 -12.87
C ASP A 33 -14.43 -4.34 -11.43
N LYS A 34 -14.58 -5.62 -11.19
CA LYS A 34 -14.79 -6.14 -9.84
C LYS A 34 -13.60 -5.88 -8.94
N PHE A 35 -12.40 -6.04 -9.47
CA PHE A 35 -11.18 -5.71 -8.74
C PHE A 35 -11.19 -4.24 -8.33
N SER A 36 -11.42 -3.35 -9.28
CA SER A 36 -11.43 -1.91 -9.02
C SER A 36 -12.49 -1.53 -7.99
N GLU A 37 -13.68 -2.12 -8.09
CA GLU A 37 -14.76 -1.86 -7.15
C GLU A 37 -14.40 -2.32 -5.74
N HIS A 38 -13.83 -3.52 -5.62
CA HIS A 38 -13.42 -4.06 -4.33
C HIS A 38 -12.36 -3.18 -3.69
N ILE A 39 -11.37 -2.76 -4.47
CA ILE A 39 -10.32 -1.85 -3.96
C ILE A 39 -10.95 -0.55 -3.46
N SER A 40 -11.81 0.05 -4.27
CA SER A 40 -12.43 1.32 -3.88
C SER A 40 -13.25 1.20 -2.61
N LYS A 41 -14.03 0.13 -2.47
CA LYS A 41 -14.83 -0.08 -1.28
C LYS A 41 -13.98 -0.32 -0.04
N SER A 42 -12.93 -1.11 -0.19
CA SER A 42 -12.05 -1.42 0.94
C SER A 42 -11.28 -0.19 1.42
N ILE A 43 -10.75 0.58 0.48
CA ILE A 43 -10.02 1.80 0.81
C ILE A 43 -10.97 2.85 1.41
N ALA A 44 -12.20 2.92 0.92
CA ALA A 44 -13.16 3.88 1.44
C ALA A 44 -13.45 3.69 2.93
N LYS A 45 -13.31 2.48 3.44
CA LYS A 45 -13.50 2.23 4.86
C LYS A 45 -12.50 3.00 5.71
N LEU A 46 -11.33 3.32 5.16
CA LEU A 46 -10.30 4.06 5.88
C LEU A 46 -10.74 5.50 6.18
N LYS A 47 -11.74 6.02 5.51
CA LYS A 47 -12.25 7.35 5.79
C LYS A 47 -12.74 7.48 7.22
N ASN A 48 -13.38 6.45 7.72
CA ASN A 48 -13.94 6.43 9.06
C ASN A 48 -13.18 5.53 10.02
N PHE A 49 -12.39 4.61 9.51
CA PHE A 49 -11.60 3.66 10.29
C PHE A 49 -10.17 3.66 9.78
N PRO A 50 -9.43 4.79 9.99
CA PRO A 50 -8.10 4.90 9.39
C PRO A 50 -7.11 3.85 9.88
N GLU A 51 -7.30 3.32 11.10
CA GLU A 51 -6.38 2.31 11.64
C GLU A 51 -6.85 0.89 11.35
N LEU A 52 -7.70 0.72 10.34
CA LEU A 52 -8.18 -0.60 9.95
C LEU A 52 -7.03 -1.51 9.47
N GLY A 53 -6.05 -0.94 8.81
CA GLY A 53 -4.87 -1.68 8.39
C GLY A 53 -3.92 -1.98 9.53
N VAL A 54 -2.81 -2.59 9.17
CA VAL A 54 -1.78 -2.98 10.14
C VAL A 54 -0.74 -1.87 10.24
N SER A 55 -0.45 -1.43 11.47
CA SER A 55 0.63 -0.47 11.70
C SER A 55 1.98 -1.15 11.48
N LEU A 56 2.78 -0.61 10.57
CA LEU A 56 4.10 -1.15 10.33
C LEU A 56 5.04 -0.88 11.50
N ARG A 57 4.80 0.22 12.22
CA ARG A 57 5.57 0.51 13.43
C ARG A 57 5.35 -0.59 14.47
N ASP A 58 4.10 -0.94 14.69
CA ASP A 58 3.78 -1.93 15.72
C ASP A 58 4.18 -3.35 15.31
N LYS A 59 3.98 -3.68 14.06
CA LYS A 59 4.23 -5.05 13.60
C LYS A 59 5.72 -5.35 13.42
N TYR A 60 6.47 -4.39 12.90
CA TYR A 60 7.87 -4.59 12.54
C TYR A 60 8.84 -3.76 13.38
N GLU A 61 8.34 -3.05 14.37
CA GLU A 61 9.14 -2.19 15.25
C GLU A 61 9.95 -1.18 14.45
N LEU A 62 9.34 -0.60 13.44
CA LEU A 62 9.97 0.39 12.58
C LEU A 62 9.58 1.79 13.00
N ASP A 63 10.52 2.73 12.88
CA ASP A 63 10.25 4.13 13.20
C ASP A 63 9.59 4.79 11.99
N CYS A 64 8.30 4.55 11.84
CA CYS A 64 7.53 5.11 10.74
C CYS A 64 6.06 5.23 11.16
N ASP A 65 5.28 5.94 10.35
CA ASP A 65 3.85 6.09 10.59
C ASP A 65 3.01 5.46 9.47
N TYR A 66 3.58 4.45 8.83
CA TYR A 66 2.90 3.76 7.74
C TYR A 66 1.99 2.65 8.25
N TYR A 67 0.89 2.47 7.52
CA TYR A 67 -0.04 1.36 7.70
C TYR A 67 -0.13 0.60 6.39
N MET A 68 -0.56 -0.65 6.45
CA MET A 68 -0.83 -1.39 5.22
C MET A 68 -2.15 -2.12 5.34
N LEU A 69 -2.88 -2.17 4.22
CA LEU A 69 -4.14 -2.89 4.11
C LEU A 69 -4.01 -3.90 2.99
N PHE A 70 -4.30 -5.16 3.29
CA PHE A 70 -4.17 -6.23 2.30
C PHE A 70 -5.50 -6.40 1.57
N ILE A 71 -5.50 -6.19 0.26
CA ILE A 71 -6.68 -6.29 -0.58
C ILE A 71 -6.29 -6.93 -1.91
N GLU A 72 -7.00 -8.00 -2.31
CA GLU A 72 -6.82 -8.62 -3.63
C GLU A 72 -5.34 -8.94 -3.91
N HIS A 73 -4.70 -9.60 -2.95
CA HIS A 73 -3.29 -10.05 -3.08
C HIS A 73 -2.27 -8.92 -3.14
N ASN A 74 -2.67 -7.72 -2.74
CA ASN A 74 -1.77 -6.57 -2.75
C ASN A 74 -1.78 -5.87 -1.41
N TYR A 75 -0.64 -5.30 -1.03
CA TYR A 75 -0.53 -4.48 0.17
C TYR A 75 -0.60 -3.02 -0.24
N PHE A 76 -1.59 -2.31 0.30
CA PHE A 76 -1.76 -0.88 0.08
C PHE A 76 -1.17 -0.15 1.28
N VAL A 77 -0.03 0.49 1.05
CA VAL A 77 0.68 1.22 2.11
C VAL A 77 0.16 2.65 2.15
N TYR A 78 -0.24 3.09 3.33
CA TYR A 78 -0.84 4.42 3.45
C TYR A 78 -0.40 5.12 4.74
N ARG A 79 -0.60 6.43 4.76
CA ARG A 79 -0.40 7.26 5.94
C ARG A 79 -1.72 7.91 6.32
N ILE A 80 -1.89 8.12 7.61
CA ILE A 80 -3.08 8.81 8.14
C ILE A 80 -2.68 10.25 8.39
N LEU A 81 -3.26 11.17 7.62
CA LEU A 81 -3.03 12.60 7.79
C LEU A 81 -4.30 13.24 8.35
N ASP A 82 -4.21 14.51 8.77
CA ASP A 82 -5.34 15.15 9.45
C ASP A 82 -6.64 15.07 8.65
N GLU A 83 -6.59 15.36 7.36
CA GLU A 83 -7.79 15.43 6.54
C GLU A 83 -7.84 14.41 5.43
N MET A 84 -6.84 13.53 5.35
CA MET A 84 -6.81 12.56 4.26
C MET A 84 -6.10 11.27 4.66
N ILE A 85 -6.42 10.24 3.92
CA ILE A 85 -5.65 9.00 3.91
C ILE A 85 -4.87 9.05 2.61
N LEU A 86 -3.55 9.00 2.71
CA LEU A 86 -2.68 9.05 1.53
C LEU A 86 -2.14 7.67 1.25
N VAL A 87 -2.61 7.06 0.15
CA VAL A 87 -2.09 5.77 -0.30
C VAL A 87 -0.80 6.04 -1.04
N LEU A 88 0.31 5.57 -0.47
CA LEU A 88 1.65 5.89 -0.95
C LEU A 88 2.17 4.89 -1.97
N GLU A 89 1.87 3.62 -1.75
CA GLU A 89 2.51 2.57 -2.53
C GLU A 89 1.62 1.33 -2.52
N ILE A 90 1.79 0.50 -3.55
CA ILE A 90 1.07 -0.78 -3.65
C ILE A 90 2.11 -1.85 -4.00
N PHE A 91 2.10 -2.95 -3.24
CA PHE A 91 3.01 -4.06 -3.46
C PHE A 91 2.22 -5.36 -3.58
N ASN A 92 2.58 -6.17 -4.56
CA ASN A 92 1.99 -7.50 -4.67
C ASN A 92 2.47 -8.38 -3.52
N GLU A 93 1.64 -9.33 -3.09
CA GLU A 93 1.99 -10.21 -1.96
C GLU A 93 3.27 -11.00 -2.19
N LYS A 94 3.67 -11.18 -3.45
CA LYS A 94 4.88 -11.94 -3.79
C LYS A 94 6.14 -11.07 -3.80
N GLU A 95 5.98 -9.75 -3.73
CA GLU A 95 7.11 -8.85 -3.69
C GLU A 95 7.63 -8.72 -2.27
N ASP A 96 8.93 -8.46 -2.14
CA ASP A 96 9.50 -8.13 -0.85
C ASP A 96 9.28 -6.64 -0.60
N PHE A 97 8.08 -6.30 -0.14
CA PHE A 97 7.73 -4.90 0.03
C PHE A 97 8.59 -4.23 1.11
N MET A 98 9.05 -4.98 2.08
CA MET A 98 9.94 -4.42 3.11
C MET A 98 11.24 -3.95 2.49
N PHE A 99 11.80 -4.76 1.59
CA PHE A 99 13.01 -4.37 0.88
C PHE A 99 12.75 -3.12 0.03
N GLN A 100 11.66 -3.12 -0.74
CA GLN A 100 11.39 -2.01 -1.64
C GLN A 100 11.04 -0.71 -0.91
N LEU A 101 10.30 -0.82 0.20
CA LEU A 101 9.87 0.36 0.95
C LEU A 101 10.98 0.91 1.83
N PHE A 102 11.71 0.04 2.49
CA PHE A 102 12.73 0.43 3.46
C PHE A 102 14.15 0.08 3.04
N GLY A 103 14.32 -0.50 1.86
CA GLY A 103 15.60 -1.05 1.43
C GLY A 103 16.74 -0.06 1.44
N VAL A 104 16.46 1.17 1.00
CA VAL A 104 17.50 2.19 0.95
C VAL A 104 17.94 2.59 2.36
N VAL A 105 16.98 2.66 3.29
CA VAL A 105 17.26 3.10 4.66
C VAL A 105 17.71 1.93 5.53
N THR A 106 16.92 0.86 5.53
CA THR A 106 17.15 -0.25 6.44
C THR A 106 18.15 -1.24 5.89
N THR A 107 17.89 -1.73 4.69
CA THR A 107 18.75 -2.78 4.10
C THR A 107 20.10 -2.24 3.72
N SER A 108 20.17 -1.01 3.22
CA SER A 108 21.45 -0.41 2.84
C SER A 108 22.36 -0.29 4.04
N GLN A 109 21.82 0.17 5.15
CA GLN A 109 22.62 0.32 6.36
C GLN A 109 23.05 -1.04 6.89
N ASP A 110 22.12 -1.97 6.95
CA ASP A 110 22.45 -3.32 7.41
C ASP A 110 23.47 -3.97 6.49
N THR A 111 23.31 -3.77 5.19
CA THR A 111 24.23 -4.33 4.20
C THR A 111 25.61 -3.73 4.34
N LEU A 112 25.68 -2.42 4.53
CA LEU A 112 26.97 -1.76 4.73
C LEU A 112 27.66 -2.27 5.98
N ASP A 113 26.94 -2.38 7.07
CA ASP A 113 27.48 -2.89 8.31
C ASP A 113 27.97 -4.34 8.14
N TYR A 114 27.21 -5.11 7.40
CA TYR A 114 27.49 -6.51 7.18
C TYR A 114 28.68 -6.71 6.23
N TRP A 115 28.68 -5.98 5.12
CA TRP A 115 29.70 -6.16 4.08
C TRP A 115 31.00 -5.46 4.40
N ASP A 116 30.96 -4.44 5.23
CA ASP A 116 32.17 -3.72 5.62
C ASP A 116 33.01 -4.49 6.59
N GLU A 117 32.45 -5.51 7.17
CA GLU A 117 33.20 -6.40 8.03
C GLU A 117 34.08 -7.32 7.18
#